data_4f49743307ebe8c876f65132f15394ea
#
_entry.id   4f49743307ebe8c876f65132f15394ea
#
_cell.length_a   1.000
_cell.length_b   1.000
_cell.length_c   1.000
_cell.angle_alpha   90.00
_cell.angle_beta   90.00
_cell.angle_gamma   90.00
#
_symmetry.space_group_name_H-M   'P 1'
#
loop_
_entity.id
_entity.type
_entity.pdbx_description
1 polymer ?
#
loop_
_entity_poly.entity_id
_entity_poly.type
_entity_poly.pdbx_seq_one_letter_code
_entity_poly.pdbx_strand_id
1 'polypeptide(L)'
;MDSSYLPSGYKPLLDIRQTQVAIKKVKDFFERDLAIQLNLTRVSAPLFVRSDSGLNDTLNGVERPVAFDIKDMDSDVEIVQSLAKWKRRALKDYGFKPGEGLYADMNAIRRDEDTDNLHSVFVDQWDWEKIITPEQRNVDTLKRTVRAIYRSLRHTETYIAEEYDFVGKFLPDEISFITTQELEDMYPDLTPKQRETEIARDKGAVFIMQIGGKLRSGKPHDGRAPDYDDWSLNGDIVVYYPLLDMAYELSSMGIRVNAESLASQLEERGCPERAELPFQRDLLNGNLPLTMGGGIGQSRMCMFFLRKAHIGEVQASIWPQETVDAFRAQGVCLL
;
A
#
# COMPACT_ATOMS: atom_id res chain seq x y z
N MET A 1 -11.66 3.51 19.85
CA MET A 1 -12.30 4.83 19.83
C MET A 1 -12.58 5.12 18.37
N ASP A 2 -13.81 5.44 18.04
CA ASP A 2 -14.14 5.86 16.68
C ASP A 2 -13.36 7.13 16.35
N SER A 3 -12.44 7.03 15.44
CA SER A 3 -11.59 8.12 15.01
C SER A 3 -12.11 8.81 13.76
N SER A 4 -13.26 8.37 13.22
CA SER A 4 -13.87 8.97 12.03
C SER A 4 -14.50 10.33 12.34
N TYR A 5 -14.16 11.35 11.54
CA TYR A 5 -14.69 12.70 11.70
C TYR A 5 -14.93 13.38 10.35
N LEU A 6 -15.80 14.37 10.32
CA LEU A 6 -15.97 15.26 9.18
C LEU A 6 -15.33 16.62 9.47
N PRO A 7 -14.46 17.12 8.55
CA PRO A 7 -13.94 18.48 8.64
C PRO A 7 -15.08 19.51 8.65
N SER A 8 -14.91 20.57 9.45
CA SER A 8 -15.92 21.63 9.53
C SER A 8 -16.22 22.23 8.15
N GLY A 9 -17.49 22.28 7.80
CA GLY A 9 -17.96 22.83 6.53
C GLY A 9 -17.74 21.90 5.32
N TYR A 10 -17.26 20.68 5.52
CA TYR A 10 -17.11 19.73 4.40
C TYR A 10 -18.45 19.47 3.72
N LYS A 11 -18.40 19.48 2.39
CA LYS A 11 -19.48 19.02 1.50
C LYS A 11 -18.87 18.25 0.36
N PRO A 12 -19.42 17.07 0.01
CA PRO A 12 -18.97 16.32 -1.17
C PRO A 12 -19.08 17.18 -2.44
N LEU A 13 -18.00 17.26 -3.21
CA LEU A 13 -17.96 17.99 -4.48
C LEU A 13 -18.77 17.30 -5.59
N LEU A 14 -18.97 15.98 -5.46
CA LEU A 14 -19.71 15.12 -6.35
C LEU A 14 -20.79 14.38 -5.58
N ASP A 15 -21.97 14.25 -6.15
CA ASP A 15 -22.99 13.33 -5.65
C ASP A 15 -22.55 11.85 -5.77
N ILE A 16 -23.34 10.92 -5.23
CA ILE A 16 -23.00 9.48 -5.23
C ILE A 16 -22.81 8.95 -6.66
N ARG A 17 -23.73 9.26 -7.58
CA ARG A 17 -23.68 8.78 -8.97
C ARG A 17 -22.47 9.35 -9.73
N GLN A 18 -22.24 10.64 -9.59
CA GLN A 18 -21.06 11.30 -10.13
C GLN A 18 -19.76 10.73 -9.57
N THR A 19 -19.74 10.45 -8.25
CA THR A 19 -18.62 9.80 -7.57
C THR A 19 -18.32 8.42 -8.16
N GLN A 20 -19.35 7.58 -8.42
CA GLN A 20 -19.15 6.26 -9.05
C GLN A 20 -18.53 6.37 -10.47
N VAL A 21 -18.98 7.35 -11.27
CA VAL A 21 -18.37 7.63 -12.58
C VAL A 21 -16.92 8.09 -12.42
N ALA A 22 -16.64 8.97 -11.47
CA ALA A 22 -15.31 9.52 -11.23
C ALA A 22 -14.33 8.44 -10.72
N ILE A 23 -14.77 7.53 -9.84
CA ILE A 23 -13.98 6.36 -9.39
C ILE A 23 -13.47 5.56 -10.60
N LYS A 24 -14.36 5.26 -11.54
CA LYS A 24 -13.98 4.52 -12.75
C LYS A 24 -12.94 5.28 -13.59
N LYS A 25 -13.09 6.59 -13.74
CA LYS A 25 -12.12 7.44 -14.46
C LYS A 25 -10.75 7.44 -13.79
N VAL A 26 -10.69 7.61 -12.47
CA VAL A 26 -9.44 7.55 -11.70
C VAL A 26 -8.76 6.19 -11.89
N LYS A 27 -9.50 5.10 -11.67
CA LYS A 27 -8.96 3.74 -11.75
C LYS A 27 -8.44 3.40 -13.14
N ASP A 28 -9.23 3.63 -14.18
CA ASP A 28 -8.84 3.29 -15.57
C ASP A 28 -7.63 4.08 -16.06
N PHE A 29 -7.57 5.36 -15.71
CA PHE A 29 -6.44 6.20 -16.12
C PHE A 29 -5.16 5.78 -15.42
N PHE A 30 -5.20 5.68 -14.08
CA PHE A 30 -4.01 5.39 -13.28
C PHE A 30 -3.42 4.02 -13.60
N GLU A 31 -4.23 2.96 -13.67
CA GLU A 31 -3.72 1.60 -13.91
C GLU A 31 -3.00 1.48 -15.26
N ARG A 32 -3.51 2.15 -16.30
CA ARG A 32 -2.89 2.15 -17.63
C ARG A 32 -1.57 2.91 -17.64
N ASP A 33 -1.56 4.10 -17.04
CA ASP A 33 -0.34 4.91 -16.97
C ASP A 33 0.73 4.20 -16.13
N LEU A 34 0.38 3.64 -14.98
CA LEU A 34 1.28 2.85 -14.14
C LEU A 34 1.87 1.66 -14.89
N ALA A 35 1.03 0.91 -15.63
CA ALA A 35 1.47 -0.25 -16.41
C ALA A 35 2.51 0.15 -17.48
N ILE A 36 2.31 1.29 -18.14
CA ILE A 36 3.26 1.84 -19.11
C ILE A 36 4.57 2.28 -18.41
N GLN A 37 4.48 3.05 -17.32
CA GLN A 37 5.64 3.59 -16.62
C GLN A 37 6.57 2.49 -16.07
N LEU A 38 6.00 1.37 -15.62
CA LEU A 38 6.75 0.30 -14.97
C LEU A 38 6.94 -0.94 -15.85
N ASN A 39 6.40 -0.99 -17.07
CA ASN A 39 6.38 -2.17 -17.94
C ASN A 39 5.70 -3.38 -17.27
N LEU A 40 4.43 -3.22 -16.93
CA LEU A 40 3.64 -4.23 -16.22
C LEU A 40 2.57 -4.85 -17.11
N THR A 41 2.37 -6.15 -16.95
CA THR A 41 1.25 -6.90 -17.53
C THR A 41 0.20 -7.18 -16.47
N ARG A 42 -1.07 -6.88 -16.73
CA ARG A 42 -2.16 -7.26 -15.82
C ARG A 42 -2.34 -8.78 -15.79
N VAL A 43 -2.42 -9.34 -14.60
CA VAL A 43 -2.71 -10.76 -14.38
C VAL A 43 -3.89 -10.95 -13.43
N SER A 44 -4.53 -12.11 -13.47
CA SER A 44 -5.51 -12.52 -12.46
C SER A 44 -4.78 -12.96 -11.20
N ALA A 45 -5.28 -12.55 -10.04
CA ALA A 45 -4.73 -12.91 -8.73
C ALA A 45 -5.75 -13.71 -7.91
N PRO A 46 -5.30 -14.57 -6.98
CA PRO A 46 -6.20 -15.28 -6.09
C PRO A 46 -6.79 -14.33 -5.03
N LEU A 47 -8.04 -14.58 -4.65
CA LEU A 47 -8.66 -13.95 -3.48
C LEU A 47 -8.21 -14.62 -2.17
N PHE A 48 -7.85 -15.89 -2.23
CA PHE A 48 -7.42 -16.69 -1.08
C PHE A 48 -6.29 -17.65 -1.48
N VAL A 49 -5.49 -18.05 -0.53
CA VAL A 49 -4.36 -18.97 -0.68
C VAL A 49 -4.42 -20.04 0.40
N ARG A 50 -3.71 -21.16 0.21
CA ARG A 50 -3.59 -22.18 1.26
C ARG A 50 -2.86 -21.63 2.47
N SER A 51 -3.35 -21.92 3.67
CA SER A 51 -2.77 -21.44 4.94
C SER A 51 -1.32 -21.91 5.15
N ASP A 52 -0.98 -23.11 4.65
CA ASP A 52 0.33 -23.74 4.77
C ASP A 52 1.33 -23.33 3.67
N SER A 53 0.95 -22.45 2.75
CA SER A 53 1.78 -22.09 1.60
C SER A 53 2.90 -21.08 1.91
N GLY A 54 2.77 -20.30 2.99
CA GLY A 54 3.61 -19.16 3.29
C GLY A 54 3.39 -17.95 2.39
N LEU A 55 2.36 -17.98 1.51
CA LEU A 55 2.09 -16.91 0.56
C LEU A 55 1.28 -15.75 1.14
N ASN A 56 0.46 -15.99 2.18
CA ASN A 56 -0.30 -14.91 2.78
C ASN A 56 0.62 -13.96 3.59
N ASP A 57 0.20 -12.72 3.73
CA ASP A 57 0.86 -11.74 4.58
C ASP A 57 0.41 -11.93 6.04
N THR A 58 1.30 -11.67 6.96
CA THR A 58 1.01 -11.66 8.39
C THR A 58 0.99 -10.24 8.95
N LEU A 59 1.09 -9.24 8.10
CA LEU A 59 1.15 -7.82 8.45
C LEU A 59 2.18 -7.57 9.57
N ASN A 60 1.74 -7.11 10.74
CA ASN A 60 2.60 -6.96 11.92
C ASN A 60 2.81 -8.26 12.72
N GLY A 61 2.13 -9.34 12.33
CA GLY A 61 2.23 -10.66 12.95
C GLY A 61 1.23 -10.93 14.06
N VAL A 62 0.30 -10.01 14.29
CA VAL A 62 -0.78 -10.11 15.30
C VAL A 62 -2.17 -10.19 14.67
N GLU A 63 -2.31 -9.71 13.44
CA GLU A 63 -3.56 -9.68 12.71
C GLU A 63 -3.94 -11.08 12.24
N ARG A 64 -5.19 -11.45 12.45
CA ARG A 64 -5.73 -12.77 12.09
C ARG A 64 -6.28 -12.76 10.67
N PRO A 65 -5.89 -13.70 9.80
CA PRO A 65 -6.54 -13.84 8.50
C PRO A 65 -7.99 -14.36 8.66
N VAL A 66 -8.80 -14.17 7.63
CA VAL A 66 -10.09 -14.85 7.49
C VAL A 66 -9.84 -16.19 6.83
N ALA A 67 -9.98 -17.26 7.60
CA ALA A 67 -9.78 -18.63 7.14
C ALA A 67 -11.14 -19.36 6.97
N PHE A 68 -11.18 -20.29 6.03
CA PHE A 68 -12.31 -21.20 5.80
C PHE A 68 -11.84 -22.49 5.12
N ASP A 69 -12.67 -23.53 5.22
CA ASP A 69 -12.47 -24.81 4.54
C ASP A 69 -13.08 -24.82 3.14
N ILE A 70 -12.52 -25.66 2.26
CA ILE A 70 -13.09 -25.96 0.95
C ILE A 70 -13.40 -27.45 0.91
N LYS A 71 -14.65 -27.81 0.57
CA LYS A 71 -15.21 -29.15 0.62
C LYS A 71 -14.31 -30.26 0.05
N ASP A 72 -13.59 -29.98 -1.02
CA ASP A 72 -12.80 -30.98 -1.74
C ASP A 72 -11.28 -30.79 -1.51
N MET A 73 -10.88 -30.10 -0.44
CA MET A 73 -9.48 -29.84 -0.08
C MET A 73 -9.17 -30.25 1.36
N ASP A 74 -8.00 -30.84 1.56
CA ASP A 74 -7.54 -31.31 2.89
C ASP A 74 -6.85 -30.20 3.72
N SER A 75 -6.92 -28.97 3.30
CA SER A 75 -6.29 -27.83 4.01
C SER A 75 -7.18 -26.61 3.99
N ASP A 76 -7.12 -25.84 5.07
CA ASP A 76 -7.73 -24.53 5.15
C ASP A 76 -7.12 -23.55 4.15
N VAL A 77 -7.90 -22.58 3.72
CA VAL A 77 -7.49 -21.45 2.92
C VAL A 77 -7.74 -20.16 3.66
N GLU A 78 -6.98 -19.13 3.32
CA GLU A 78 -7.07 -17.80 3.94
C GLU A 78 -7.30 -16.76 2.86
N ILE A 79 -8.25 -15.86 3.09
CA ILE A 79 -8.36 -14.65 2.26
C ILE A 79 -7.07 -13.85 2.42
N VAL A 80 -6.52 -13.39 1.30
CA VAL A 80 -5.25 -12.66 1.32
C VAL A 80 -5.34 -11.37 2.12
N GLN A 81 -4.28 -11.06 2.86
CA GLN A 81 -4.05 -9.77 3.49
C GLN A 81 -3.14 -8.87 2.63
N SER A 82 -2.28 -9.48 1.80
CA SER A 82 -1.55 -8.87 0.69
C SER A 82 -1.13 -9.92 -0.33
N LEU A 83 -0.77 -9.50 -1.55
CA LEU A 83 -0.26 -10.38 -2.61
C LEU A 83 1.26 -10.32 -2.76
N ALA A 84 1.99 -9.68 -1.84
CA ALA A 84 3.41 -9.41 -1.98
C ALA A 84 4.24 -10.66 -2.33
N LYS A 85 4.03 -11.76 -1.62
CA LYS A 85 4.73 -13.04 -1.83
C LYS A 85 4.20 -13.79 -3.05
N TRP A 86 2.89 -13.80 -3.25
CA TRP A 86 2.27 -14.46 -4.39
C TRP A 86 2.74 -13.87 -5.73
N LYS A 87 2.82 -12.55 -5.86
CA LYS A 87 3.25 -11.87 -7.09
C LYS A 87 4.66 -12.29 -7.51
N ARG A 88 5.59 -12.37 -6.55
CA ARG A 88 6.95 -12.83 -6.80
C ARG A 88 7.00 -14.27 -7.33
N ARG A 89 6.17 -15.15 -6.75
CA ARG A 89 5.99 -16.53 -7.22
C ARG A 89 5.39 -16.55 -8.62
N ALA A 90 4.35 -15.77 -8.88
CA ALA A 90 3.69 -15.68 -10.17
C ALA A 90 4.64 -15.22 -11.28
N LEU A 91 5.53 -14.26 -11.02
CA LEU A 91 6.55 -13.84 -12.00
C LEU A 91 7.41 -15.00 -12.46
N LYS A 92 7.84 -15.87 -11.54
CA LYS A 92 8.58 -17.10 -11.87
C LYS A 92 7.73 -18.06 -12.68
N ASP A 93 6.56 -18.40 -12.15
CA ASP A 93 5.71 -19.46 -12.70
C ASP A 93 5.15 -19.09 -14.09
N TYR A 94 4.96 -17.81 -14.37
CA TYR A 94 4.50 -17.30 -15.67
C TYR A 94 5.65 -16.96 -16.63
N GLY A 95 6.90 -17.14 -16.22
CA GLY A 95 8.08 -17.02 -17.09
C GLY A 95 8.47 -15.59 -17.45
N PHE A 96 8.16 -14.61 -16.61
CA PHE A 96 8.59 -13.21 -16.77
C PHE A 96 10.13 -13.09 -16.76
N LYS A 97 10.65 -12.05 -17.41
CA LYS A 97 12.09 -11.78 -17.57
C LYS A 97 12.53 -10.53 -16.82
N PRO A 98 13.83 -10.33 -16.55
CA PRO A 98 14.35 -9.10 -15.98
C PRO A 98 13.86 -7.86 -16.75
N GLY A 99 13.36 -6.88 -16.01
CA GLY A 99 12.77 -5.66 -16.57
C GLY A 99 11.27 -5.74 -16.88
N GLU A 100 10.68 -6.92 -16.86
CA GLU A 100 9.24 -7.13 -16.98
C GLU A 100 8.60 -7.26 -15.59
N GLY A 101 7.31 -6.93 -15.50
CA GLY A 101 6.55 -7.05 -14.28
C GLY A 101 5.08 -7.37 -14.51
N LEU A 102 4.39 -7.61 -13.43
CA LEU A 102 2.94 -7.82 -13.41
C LEU A 102 2.27 -6.85 -12.43
N TYR A 103 0.98 -6.64 -12.62
CA TYR A 103 0.10 -6.09 -11.59
C TYR A 103 -1.24 -6.85 -11.56
N ALA A 104 -1.89 -6.79 -10.43
CA ALA A 104 -3.21 -7.38 -10.24
C ALA A 104 -4.09 -6.47 -9.39
N ASP A 105 -5.40 -6.58 -9.60
CA ASP A 105 -6.39 -6.00 -8.69
C ASP A 105 -6.50 -6.93 -7.47
N MET A 106 -5.93 -6.50 -6.35
CA MET A 106 -6.02 -7.20 -5.09
C MET A 106 -7.29 -6.76 -4.34
N ASN A 107 -8.01 -7.74 -3.84
CA ASN A 107 -9.05 -7.54 -2.83
C ASN A 107 -8.63 -8.32 -1.58
N ALA A 108 -8.52 -7.64 -0.45
CA ALA A 108 -8.11 -8.23 0.82
C ALA A 108 -9.12 -7.93 1.91
N ILE A 109 -9.16 -8.79 2.93
CA ILE A 109 -9.93 -8.54 4.15
C ILE A 109 -8.96 -8.54 5.33
N ARG A 110 -8.88 -7.41 6.01
CA ARG A 110 -8.13 -7.21 7.25
C ARG A 110 -9.12 -7.11 8.40
N ARG A 111 -9.52 -8.27 8.92
CA ARG A 111 -10.63 -8.37 9.90
C ARG A 111 -10.37 -7.68 11.24
N ASP A 112 -9.12 -7.44 11.59
CA ASP A 112 -8.68 -6.79 12.82
C ASP A 112 -8.30 -5.31 12.61
N GLU A 113 -8.65 -4.71 11.45
CA GLU A 113 -8.37 -3.31 11.14
C GLU A 113 -9.25 -2.36 11.97
N ASP A 114 -8.64 -1.37 12.58
CA ASP A 114 -9.35 -0.25 13.21
C ASP A 114 -9.86 0.70 12.11
N THR A 115 -11.17 0.79 11.98
CA THR A 115 -11.79 1.66 10.95
C THR A 115 -11.74 3.13 11.35
N ASP A 116 -11.34 3.98 10.40
CA ASP A 116 -11.32 5.43 10.54
C ASP A 116 -11.62 6.10 9.19
N ASN A 117 -11.27 7.38 9.02
CA ASN A 117 -11.45 8.07 7.74
C ASN A 117 -10.72 7.40 6.57
N LEU A 118 -9.61 6.71 6.83
CA LEU A 118 -8.69 6.15 5.83
C LEU A 118 -8.67 4.62 5.78
N HIS A 119 -9.08 3.95 6.87
CA HIS A 119 -8.95 2.51 7.03
C HIS A 119 -10.30 1.81 6.98
N SER A 120 -10.35 0.71 6.25
CA SER A 120 -11.51 -0.17 6.09
C SER A 120 -11.06 -1.63 6.24
N VAL A 121 -11.95 -2.48 6.72
CA VAL A 121 -11.72 -3.94 6.73
C VAL A 121 -11.56 -4.52 5.33
N PHE A 122 -12.14 -3.88 4.31
CA PHE A 122 -11.93 -4.21 2.91
C PHE A 122 -10.81 -3.33 2.34
N VAL A 123 -9.78 -3.96 1.77
CA VAL A 123 -8.63 -3.28 1.16
C VAL A 123 -8.52 -3.65 -0.30
N ASP A 124 -8.52 -2.64 -1.18
CA ASP A 124 -8.33 -2.80 -2.61
C ASP A 124 -7.04 -2.09 -3.07
N GLN A 125 -6.19 -2.82 -3.80
CA GLN A 125 -4.91 -2.27 -4.28
C GLN A 125 -4.65 -2.68 -5.72
N TRP A 126 -3.90 -1.83 -6.47
CA TRP A 126 -3.09 -2.31 -7.57
C TRP A 126 -1.79 -2.84 -6.97
N ASP A 127 -1.72 -4.15 -6.91
CA ASP A 127 -0.55 -4.86 -6.40
C ASP A 127 0.38 -5.19 -7.57
N TRP A 128 1.57 -4.63 -7.58
CA TRP A 128 2.53 -4.78 -8.66
C TRP A 128 3.84 -5.41 -8.18
N GLU A 129 4.54 -6.08 -9.11
CA GLU A 129 5.83 -6.72 -8.86
C GLU A 129 6.63 -6.77 -10.17
N LYS A 130 7.94 -6.52 -10.11
CA LYS A 130 8.83 -6.47 -11.27
C LYS A 130 10.13 -7.20 -10.99
N ILE A 131 10.64 -7.97 -11.98
CA ILE A 131 11.94 -8.62 -11.88
C ILE A 131 13.06 -7.60 -12.09
N ILE A 132 14.04 -7.62 -11.20
CA ILE A 132 15.25 -6.79 -11.25
C ILE A 132 16.50 -7.67 -11.34
N THR A 133 17.60 -7.09 -11.82
CA THR A 133 18.92 -7.74 -11.78
C THR A 133 19.61 -7.50 -10.44
N PRO A 134 20.68 -8.27 -10.10
CA PRO A 134 21.47 -8.02 -8.90
C PRO A 134 22.03 -6.59 -8.83
N GLU A 135 22.45 -6.01 -9.95
CA GLU A 135 23.01 -4.66 -10.04
C GLU A 135 21.94 -3.57 -9.75
N GLN A 136 20.68 -3.91 -9.97
CA GLN A 136 19.54 -3.02 -9.71
C GLN A 136 19.06 -3.06 -8.24
N ARG A 137 19.63 -3.94 -7.41
CA ARG A 137 19.27 -4.05 -6.00
C ARG A 137 19.96 -2.94 -5.18
N ASN A 138 19.51 -1.70 -5.33
CA ASN A 138 20.08 -0.52 -4.69
C ASN A 138 19.07 0.64 -4.55
N VAL A 139 19.40 1.62 -3.73
CA VAL A 139 18.56 2.79 -3.42
C VAL A 139 18.28 3.65 -4.67
N ASP A 140 19.20 3.75 -5.62
CA ASP A 140 18.96 4.53 -6.85
C ASP A 140 17.88 3.92 -7.72
N THR A 141 17.84 2.60 -7.82
CA THR A 141 16.76 1.88 -8.51
C THR A 141 15.42 2.10 -7.80
N LEU A 142 15.39 2.01 -6.46
CA LEU A 142 14.21 2.31 -5.66
C LEU A 142 13.71 3.73 -5.96
N LYS A 143 14.56 4.73 -5.84
CA LYS A 143 14.21 6.14 -6.08
C LYS A 143 13.74 6.41 -7.53
N ARG A 144 14.35 5.77 -8.54
CA ARG A 144 13.90 5.90 -9.93
C ARG A 144 12.48 5.33 -10.11
N THR A 145 12.18 4.20 -9.49
CA THR A 145 10.86 3.58 -9.57
C THR A 145 9.81 4.40 -8.83
N VAL A 146 10.13 4.93 -7.66
CA VAL A 146 9.25 5.86 -6.93
C VAL A 146 8.91 7.08 -7.79
N ARG A 147 9.90 7.69 -8.46
CA ARG A 147 9.64 8.82 -9.38
C ARG A 147 8.76 8.42 -10.56
N ALA A 148 8.86 7.19 -11.05
CA ALA A 148 7.99 6.70 -12.12
C ALA A 148 6.54 6.57 -11.65
N ILE A 149 6.30 5.99 -10.47
CA ILE A 149 4.97 5.91 -9.85
C ILE A 149 4.43 7.32 -9.57
N TYR A 150 5.26 8.20 -9.04
CA TYR A 150 4.87 9.58 -8.74
C TYR A 150 4.45 10.36 -10.00
N ARG A 151 5.10 10.11 -11.15
CA ARG A 151 4.62 10.67 -12.44
C ARG A 151 3.21 10.18 -12.76
N SER A 152 2.89 8.91 -12.57
CA SER A 152 1.53 8.39 -12.78
C SER A 152 0.51 9.06 -11.85
N LEU A 153 0.89 9.34 -10.59
CA LEU A 153 0.05 10.10 -9.65
C LEU A 153 -0.24 11.51 -10.20
N ARG A 154 0.78 12.22 -10.67
CA ARG A 154 0.64 13.57 -11.22
C ARG A 154 -0.15 13.61 -12.53
N HIS A 155 0.06 12.63 -13.41
CA HIS A 155 -0.72 12.49 -14.64
C HIS A 155 -2.21 12.29 -14.31
N THR A 156 -2.50 11.43 -13.32
CA THR A 156 -3.87 11.18 -12.87
C THR A 156 -4.49 12.43 -12.25
N GLU A 157 -3.75 13.15 -11.39
CA GLU A 157 -4.24 14.43 -10.84
C GLU A 157 -4.57 15.43 -11.94
N THR A 158 -3.69 15.54 -12.93
CA THR A 158 -3.92 16.43 -14.07
C THR A 158 -5.17 16.04 -14.86
N TYR A 159 -5.31 14.75 -15.20
CA TYR A 159 -6.47 14.22 -15.89
C TYR A 159 -7.78 14.49 -15.12
N ILE A 160 -7.80 14.23 -13.81
CA ILE A 160 -8.99 14.45 -12.99
C ILE A 160 -9.31 15.94 -12.83
N ALA A 161 -8.31 16.81 -12.72
CA ALA A 161 -8.53 18.26 -12.68
C ALA A 161 -9.04 18.84 -14.00
N GLU A 162 -8.73 18.22 -15.13
CA GLU A 162 -9.30 18.58 -16.45
C GLU A 162 -10.74 18.08 -16.61
N GLU A 163 -11.08 16.92 -16.04
CA GLU A 163 -12.44 16.38 -16.05
C GLU A 163 -13.38 17.06 -15.04
N TYR A 164 -12.80 17.57 -13.94
CA TYR A 164 -13.51 18.20 -12.83
C TYR A 164 -12.73 19.45 -12.37
N ASP A 165 -12.96 20.58 -13.00
CA ASP A 165 -12.25 21.85 -12.81
C ASP A 165 -12.24 22.38 -11.37
N PHE A 166 -13.22 21.96 -10.55
CA PHE A 166 -13.33 22.32 -9.13
C PHE A 166 -12.42 21.48 -8.20
N VAL A 167 -11.78 20.42 -8.70
CA VAL A 167 -10.99 19.52 -7.84
C VAL A 167 -9.66 20.14 -7.42
N GLY A 168 -9.00 20.89 -8.30
CA GLY A 168 -7.69 21.48 -8.06
C GLY A 168 -6.54 20.47 -8.06
N LYS A 169 -5.31 20.95 -7.91
CA LYS A 169 -4.08 20.13 -7.84
C LYS A 169 -3.35 20.38 -6.52
N PHE A 170 -2.88 19.30 -5.87
CA PHE A 170 -2.19 19.33 -4.58
C PHE A 170 -0.78 18.76 -4.64
N LEU A 171 -0.49 17.91 -5.64
CA LEU A 171 0.81 17.27 -5.74
C LEU A 171 1.89 18.25 -6.24
N PRO A 172 3.03 18.36 -5.55
CA PRO A 172 4.18 19.14 -6.02
C PRO A 172 4.79 18.52 -7.30
N ASP A 173 5.66 19.29 -7.95
CA ASP A 173 6.31 18.83 -9.19
C ASP A 173 7.19 17.61 -9.00
N GLU A 174 7.83 17.48 -7.84
CA GLU A 174 8.73 16.37 -7.51
C GLU A 174 8.42 15.82 -6.12
N ILE A 175 8.65 14.52 -5.95
CA ILE A 175 8.60 13.84 -4.65
C ILE A 175 9.94 13.97 -3.93
N SER A 176 9.91 14.31 -2.66
CA SER A 176 11.07 14.34 -1.77
C SER A 176 11.40 12.95 -1.23
N PHE A 177 12.64 12.75 -0.76
CA PHE A 177 13.10 11.48 -0.17
C PHE A 177 13.72 11.76 1.19
N ILE A 178 13.34 10.95 2.19
CA ILE A 178 13.87 11.03 3.55
C ILE A 178 13.87 9.62 4.16
N THR A 179 14.84 9.34 5.03
CA THR A 179 14.83 8.10 5.81
C THR A 179 14.06 8.29 7.12
N THR A 180 13.58 7.19 7.68
CA THR A 180 12.93 7.20 9.00
C THR A 180 13.85 7.71 10.11
N GLN A 181 15.17 7.46 9.98
CA GLN A 181 16.16 7.98 10.94
C GLN A 181 16.32 9.50 10.82
N GLU A 182 16.37 10.04 9.60
CA GLU A 182 16.41 11.50 9.40
C GLU A 182 15.15 12.18 9.96
N LEU A 183 13.97 11.54 9.82
CA LEU A 183 12.72 12.04 10.43
C LEU A 183 12.79 12.03 11.97
N GLU A 184 13.35 10.98 12.57
CA GLU A 184 13.55 10.94 14.03
C GLU A 184 14.49 12.04 14.49
N ASP A 185 15.59 12.26 13.76
CA ASP A 185 16.58 13.29 14.09
C ASP A 185 15.99 14.72 13.93
N MET A 186 15.12 14.94 12.93
CA MET A 186 14.45 16.24 12.72
C MET A 186 13.37 16.53 13.75
N TYR A 187 12.65 15.52 14.19
CA TYR A 187 11.48 15.65 15.06
C TYR A 187 11.54 14.63 16.23
N PRO A 188 12.55 14.75 17.14
CA PRO A 188 12.79 13.70 18.14
C PRO A 188 11.65 13.52 19.14
N ASP A 189 10.91 14.60 19.43
CA ASP A 189 9.82 14.60 20.41
C ASP A 189 8.45 14.19 19.84
N LEU A 190 8.35 14.02 18.50
CA LEU A 190 7.11 13.65 17.84
C LEU A 190 6.99 12.14 17.69
N THR A 191 5.75 11.65 17.70
CA THR A 191 5.44 10.26 17.31
C THR A 191 5.69 10.03 15.81
N PRO A 192 5.91 8.78 15.35
CA PRO A 192 6.10 8.51 13.92
C PRO A 192 5.03 9.12 13.01
N LYS A 193 3.75 9.00 13.35
CA LYS A 193 2.64 9.58 12.56
C LYS A 193 2.62 11.12 12.57
N GLN A 194 3.04 11.74 13.65
CA GLN A 194 3.23 13.20 13.69
C GLN A 194 4.41 13.63 12.82
N ARG A 195 5.52 12.89 12.83
CA ARG A 195 6.69 13.13 11.96
C ARG A 195 6.30 13.05 10.48
N GLU A 196 5.53 12.04 10.09
CA GLU A 196 4.98 11.89 8.73
C GLU A 196 4.13 13.11 8.35
N THR A 197 3.25 13.55 9.24
CA THR A 197 2.37 14.72 8.99
C THR A 197 3.18 16.00 8.81
N GLU A 198 4.17 16.25 9.66
CA GLU A 198 5.00 17.47 9.56
C GLU A 198 5.83 17.49 8.26
N ILE A 199 6.48 16.37 7.90
CA ILE A 199 7.26 16.33 6.67
C ILE A 199 6.38 16.38 5.42
N ALA A 200 5.21 15.72 5.43
CA ALA A 200 4.27 15.78 4.34
C ALA A 200 3.71 17.20 4.15
N ARG A 201 3.42 17.91 5.25
CA ARG A 201 2.97 19.32 5.20
C ARG A 201 4.04 20.24 4.61
N ASP A 202 5.32 20.03 4.95
CA ASP A 202 6.45 20.82 4.44
C ASP A 202 6.73 20.53 2.96
N LYS A 203 6.71 19.27 2.56
CA LYS A 203 7.14 18.82 1.22
C LYS A 203 6.00 18.60 0.22
N GLY A 204 4.76 18.49 0.68
CA GLY A 204 3.60 18.11 -0.14
C GLY A 204 3.57 16.63 -0.54
N ALA A 205 4.70 16.05 -0.92
CA ALA A 205 4.88 14.63 -1.23
C ALA A 205 6.26 14.15 -0.84
N VAL A 206 6.34 13.00 -0.17
CA VAL A 206 7.59 12.43 0.34
C VAL A 206 7.58 10.91 0.23
N PHE A 207 8.73 10.33 -0.11
CA PHE A 207 8.98 8.91 0.03
C PHE A 207 9.80 8.69 1.30
N ILE A 208 9.18 8.10 2.31
CA ILE A 208 9.79 7.80 3.61
C ILE A 208 10.43 6.42 3.53
N MET A 209 11.75 6.36 3.61
CA MET A 209 12.55 5.15 3.37
C MET A 209 12.97 4.46 4.66
N GLN A 210 13.31 3.15 4.54
CA GLN A 210 13.93 2.33 5.57
C GLN A 210 13.00 2.11 6.78
N ILE A 211 11.82 1.57 6.48
CA ILE A 211 10.80 1.24 7.48
C ILE A 211 10.95 -0.24 7.87
N GLY A 212 10.86 -0.55 9.17
CA GLY A 212 10.85 -1.91 9.73
C GLY A 212 11.96 -2.18 10.73
N GLY A 213 13.18 -1.71 10.46
CA GLY A 213 14.31 -1.83 11.38
C GLY A 213 14.26 -0.84 12.55
N LYS A 214 15.04 -1.12 13.58
CA LYS A 214 15.15 -0.24 14.77
C LYS A 214 15.91 1.04 14.43
N LEU A 215 15.37 2.17 14.87
CA LEU A 215 16.03 3.47 14.85
C LEU A 215 17.02 3.62 16.02
N ARG A 216 17.75 4.73 16.08
CA ARG A 216 18.71 5.02 17.19
C ARG A 216 18.05 5.06 18.56
N SER A 217 16.75 5.42 18.62
CA SER A 217 15.94 5.32 19.85
C SER A 217 15.70 3.89 20.34
N GLY A 218 16.05 2.88 19.53
CA GLY A 218 15.77 1.46 19.80
C GLY A 218 14.38 0.99 19.41
N LYS A 219 13.54 1.87 18.86
CA LYS A 219 12.19 1.55 18.36
C LYS A 219 12.14 1.67 16.82
N PRO A 220 11.33 0.86 16.13
CA PRO A 220 11.10 1.07 14.72
C PRO A 220 10.20 2.31 14.50
N HIS A 221 10.28 2.89 13.30
CA HIS A 221 9.34 3.94 12.89
C HIS A 221 7.92 3.38 12.76
N ASP A 222 7.79 2.26 12.08
CA ASP A 222 6.54 1.50 11.92
C ASP A 222 6.85 0.01 11.77
N GLY A 223 5.81 -0.84 11.95
CA GLY A 223 5.91 -2.28 11.75
C GLY A 223 6.04 -2.63 10.25
N ARG A 224 6.80 -3.69 9.96
CA ARG A 224 6.85 -4.33 8.63
C ARG A 224 7.02 -5.82 8.79
N ALA A 225 6.32 -6.62 7.97
CA ALA A 225 6.58 -8.04 7.90
C ALA A 225 8.03 -8.29 7.45
N PRO A 226 8.69 -9.34 7.99
CA PRO A 226 10.11 -9.58 7.73
C PRO A 226 10.38 -10.29 6.41
N ASP A 227 9.36 -10.77 5.70
CA ASP A 227 9.51 -11.81 4.68
C ASP A 227 9.12 -11.40 3.25
N TYR A 228 8.98 -10.08 2.98
CA TYR A 228 8.84 -9.61 1.61
C TYR A 228 9.68 -8.35 1.28
N ASP A 229 9.60 -7.25 2.03
CA ASP A 229 10.43 -6.06 1.76
C ASP A 229 11.75 -6.11 2.53
N ASP A 230 12.84 -5.75 1.84
CA ASP A 230 14.10 -5.43 2.50
C ASP A 230 13.98 -4.08 3.21
N TRP A 231 14.08 -4.09 4.53
CA TRP A 231 13.88 -2.88 5.34
C TRP A 231 14.88 -1.75 5.06
N SER A 232 16.01 -2.07 4.46
CA SER A 232 16.98 -1.06 4.00
C SER A 232 16.63 -0.46 2.64
N LEU A 233 15.72 -1.07 1.88
CA LEU A 233 15.39 -0.75 0.49
C LEU A 233 13.88 -0.66 0.23
N ASN A 234 13.12 -0.22 1.23
CA ASN A 234 11.68 -0.02 1.17
C ASN A 234 11.28 1.40 1.56
N GLY A 235 10.00 1.68 1.49
CA GLY A 235 9.39 2.91 1.99
C GLY A 235 7.98 3.11 1.50
N ASP A 236 7.39 4.24 1.94
CA ASP A 236 6.02 4.61 1.64
C ASP A 236 5.97 5.94 0.88
N ILE A 237 5.11 6.01 -0.14
CA ILE A 237 4.74 7.27 -0.79
C ILE A 237 3.64 7.91 0.06
N VAL A 238 3.99 9.00 0.69
CA VAL A 238 3.11 9.78 1.56
C VAL A 238 2.92 11.17 0.96
N VAL A 239 1.69 11.63 0.90
CA VAL A 239 1.33 12.97 0.45
C VAL A 239 0.64 13.74 1.58
N TYR A 240 0.71 15.06 1.55
CA TYR A 240 -0.10 15.85 2.44
C TYR A 240 -1.54 15.91 1.94
N TYR A 241 -2.50 15.63 2.82
CA TYR A 241 -3.92 15.72 2.51
C TYR A 241 -4.55 16.92 3.23
N PRO A 242 -4.69 18.07 2.54
CA PRO A 242 -5.14 19.31 3.19
C PRO A 242 -6.54 19.21 3.79
N LEU A 243 -7.41 18.37 3.23
CA LEU A 243 -8.79 18.22 3.70
C LEU A 243 -8.87 17.66 5.14
N LEU A 244 -7.96 16.74 5.48
CA LEU A 244 -7.88 16.12 6.81
C LEU A 244 -6.70 16.64 7.64
N ASP A 245 -5.89 17.57 7.10
CA ASP A 245 -4.67 18.12 7.72
C ASP A 245 -3.70 17.05 8.23
N MET A 246 -3.41 16.04 7.39
CA MET A 246 -2.59 14.90 7.79
C MET A 246 -1.74 14.32 6.66
N ALA A 247 -0.75 13.51 7.04
CA ALA A 247 -0.06 12.61 6.12
C ALA A 247 -1.03 11.56 5.57
N TYR A 248 -0.91 11.26 4.28
CA TYR A 248 -1.76 10.34 3.57
C TYR A 248 -0.92 9.36 2.75
N GLU A 249 -0.82 8.12 3.20
CA GLU A 249 -0.09 7.07 2.51
C GLU A 249 -0.89 6.57 1.30
N LEU A 250 -0.30 6.67 0.12
CA LEU A 250 -0.87 6.17 -1.13
C LEU A 250 -0.31 4.80 -1.54
N SER A 251 0.93 4.51 -1.18
CA SER A 251 1.61 3.28 -1.61
C SER A 251 2.70 2.88 -0.63
N SER A 252 2.79 1.60 -0.35
CA SER A 252 3.94 0.96 0.28
C SER A 252 4.67 0.10 -0.75
N MET A 253 6.01 0.18 -0.82
CA MET A 253 6.80 -0.56 -1.79
C MET A 253 8.24 -0.76 -1.35
N GLY A 254 8.90 -1.74 -1.97
CA GLY A 254 10.32 -1.98 -1.71
C GLY A 254 10.97 -2.89 -2.74
N ILE A 255 12.30 -2.90 -2.72
CA ILE A 255 13.07 -4.01 -3.26
C ILE A 255 12.90 -5.16 -2.28
N ARG A 256 12.57 -6.33 -2.81
CA ARG A 256 12.23 -7.49 -1.98
C ARG A 256 13.46 -8.09 -1.33
N VAL A 257 13.28 -8.77 -0.21
CA VAL A 257 14.34 -9.50 0.46
C VAL A 257 15.05 -10.48 -0.49
N ASN A 258 16.36 -10.61 -0.32
CA ASN A 258 17.14 -11.74 -0.82
C ASN A 258 17.30 -12.80 0.30
N ALA A 259 18.04 -13.85 0.07
CA ALA A 259 18.25 -14.91 1.07
C ALA A 259 18.88 -14.37 2.37
N GLU A 260 19.85 -13.47 2.24
CA GLU A 260 20.58 -12.88 3.37
C GLU A 260 19.67 -11.96 4.22
N SER A 261 19.00 -10.99 3.58
CA SER A 261 18.12 -10.06 4.30
C SER A 261 16.88 -10.77 4.85
N LEU A 262 16.33 -11.80 4.17
CA LEU A 262 15.26 -12.61 4.72
C LEU A 262 15.69 -13.29 6.03
N ALA A 263 16.82 -14.00 6.04
CA ALA A 263 17.32 -14.69 7.23
C ALA A 263 17.52 -13.72 8.40
N SER A 264 18.19 -12.58 8.14
CA SER A 264 18.44 -11.54 9.15
C SER A 264 17.15 -10.94 9.71
N GLN A 265 16.18 -10.61 8.85
CA GLN A 265 14.91 -10.00 9.27
C GLN A 265 14.01 -10.97 10.03
N LEU A 266 13.99 -12.27 9.67
CA LEU A 266 13.27 -13.30 10.43
C LEU A 266 13.85 -13.46 11.85
N GLU A 267 15.18 -13.43 11.98
CA GLU A 267 15.84 -13.49 13.27
C GLU A 267 15.55 -12.24 14.11
N GLU A 268 15.67 -11.04 13.54
CA GLU A 268 15.39 -9.78 14.23
C GLU A 268 13.93 -9.70 14.73
N ARG A 269 12.99 -10.27 13.98
CA ARG A 269 11.56 -10.36 14.35
C ARG A 269 11.26 -11.50 15.31
N GLY A 270 12.21 -12.41 15.60
CA GLY A 270 12.04 -13.55 16.50
C GLY A 270 11.09 -14.62 15.92
N CYS A 271 11.04 -14.80 14.60
CA CYS A 271 10.22 -15.80 13.92
C CYS A 271 11.03 -16.62 12.88
N PRO A 272 12.22 -17.19 13.26
CA PRO A 272 13.08 -17.94 12.34
C PRO A 272 12.40 -19.19 11.79
N GLU A 273 11.41 -19.76 12.47
CA GLU A 273 10.63 -20.92 12.03
C GLU A 273 9.90 -20.69 10.71
N ARG A 274 9.60 -19.44 10.35
CA ARG A 274 9.00 -19.11 9.05
C ARG A 274 9.90 -19.44 7.85
N ALA A 275 11.20 -19.60 8.07
CA ALA A 275 12.14 -20.07 7.03
C ALA A 275 11.75 -21.44 6.46
N GLU A 276 11.01 -22.26 7.21
CA GLU A 276 10.56 -23.59 6.80
C GLU A 276 9.30 -23.59 5.93
N LEU A 277 8.62 -22.46 5.80
CA LEU A 277 7.44 -22.34 4.92
C LEU A 277 7.85 -22.46 3.45
N PRO A 278 6.99 -23.01 2.57
CA PRO A 278 7.33 -23.29 1.18
C PRO A 278 7.87 -22.08 0.39
N PHE A 279 7.25 -20.91 0.54
CA PHE A 279 7.69 -19.69 -0.14
C PHE A 279 9.08 -19.23 0.35
N GLN A 280 9.28 -19.16 1.66
CA GLN A 280 10.53 -18.72 2.27
C GLN A 280 11.67 -19.68 1.95
N ARG A 281 11.41 -20.97 1.97
CA ARG A 281 12.38 -22.01 1.56
C ARG A 281 12.81 -21.86 0.10
N ASP A 282 11.85 -21.64 -0.80
CA ASP A 282 12.16 -21.39 -2.23
C ASP A 282 13.04 -20.14 -2.40
N LEU A 283 12.79 -19.10 -1.62
CA LEU A 283 13.59 -17.87 -1.65
C LEU A 283 15.02 -18.12 -1.15
N LEU A 284 15.16 -18.76 0.01
CA LEU A 284 16.46 -19.07 0.61
C LEU A 284 17.32 -19.97 -0.29
N ASN A 285 16.69 -20.89 -1.04
CA ASN A 285 17.35 -21.76 -2.01
C ASN A 285 17.65 -21.09 -3.37
N GLY A 286 17.35 -19.80 -3.53
CA GLY A 286 17.57 -19.07 -4.78
C GLY A 286 16.61 -19.45 -5.91
N ASN A 287 15.48 -20.09 -5.60
CA ASN A 287 14.51 -20.54 -6.59
C ASN A 287 13.57 -19.42 -7.07
N LEU A 288 13.59 -18.24 -6.45
CA LEU A 288 12.76 -17.09 -6.83
C LEU A 288 13.60 -15.96 -7.41
N PRO A 289 13.10 -15.20 -8.40
CA PRO A 289 13.83 -14.07 -8.96
C PRO A 289 14.02 -12.95 -7.92
N LEU A 290 15.03 -12.10 -8.12
CA LEU A 290 15.10 -10.83 -7.43
C LEU A 290 14.04 -9.89 -7.99
N THR A 291 13.30 -9.25 -7.10
CA THR A 291 12.16 -8.41 -7.49
C THR A 291 12.09 -7.14 -6.65
N MET A 292 11.31 -6.20 -7.15
CA MET A 292 10.78 -5.07 -6.42
C MET A 292 9.28 -4.98 -6.68
N GLY A 293 8.55 -4.47 -5.72
CA GLY A 293 7.10 -4.37 -5.86
C GLY A 293 6.46 -3.55 -4.76
N GLY A 294 5.15 -3.42 -4.85
CA GLY A 294 4.37 -2.63 -3.90
C GLY A 294 2.87 -2.78 -4.11
N GLY A 295 2.12 -2.16 -3.21
CA GLY A 295 0.69 -2.00 -3.31
C GLY A 295 0.33 -0.51 -3.37
N ILE A 296 -0.61 -0.15 -4.22
CA ILE A 296 -1.14 1.21 -4.33
C ILE A 296 -2.63 1.14 -4.05
N GLY A 297 -3.09 1.80 -2.99
CA GLY A 297 -4.48 1.75 -2.55
C GLY A 297 -5.44 2.36 -3.58
N GLN A 298 -6.33 1.55 -4.17
CA GLN A 298 -7.28 2.02 -5.19
C GLN A 298 -8.30 3.00 -4.59
N SER A 299 -8.93 2.62 -3.49
CA SER A 299 -9.90 3.47 -2.80
C SER A 299 -9.23 4.70 -2.18
N ARG A 300 -8.02 4.56 -1.63
CA ARG A 300 -7.23 5.71 -1.15
C ARG A 300 -6.93 6.71 -2.27
N MET A 301 -6.56 6.24 -3.46
CA MET A 301 -6.37 7.11 -4.63
C MET A 301 -7.66 7.85 -5.01
N CYS A 302 -8.78 7.14 -5.06
CA CYS A 302 -10.08 7.75 -5.36
C CYS A 302 -10.45 8.80 -4.29
N MET A 303 -10.28 8.49 -3.01
CA MET A 303 -10.52 9.43 -1.92
C MET A 303 -9.69 10.71 -2.07
N PHE A 304 -8.38 10.56 -2.30
CA PHE A 304 -7.46 11.68 -2.46
C PHE A 304 -7.82 12.56 -3.66
N PHE A 305 -7.94 11.97 -4.86
CA PHE A 305 -8.19 12.76 -6.08
C PHE A 305 -9.60 13.34 -6.16
N LEU A 306 -10.60 12.71 -5.54
CA LEU A 306 -11.98 13.21 -5.53
C LEU A 306 -12.30 14.07 -4.31
N ARG A 307 -11.29 14.39 -3.49
CA ARG A 307 -11.40 15.27 -2.30
C ARG A 307 -12.48 14.80 -1.32
N LYS A 308 -12.45 13.51 -0.99
CA LYS A 308 -13.41 12.90 -0.07
C LYS A 308 -12.87 12.88 1.37
N ALA A 309 -13.74 13.10 2.33
CA ALA A 309 -13.36 13.13 3.75
C ALA A 309 -13.26 11.74 4.38
N HIS A 310 -13.90 10.73 3.79
CA HIS A 310 -13.92 9.37 4.31
C HIS A 310 -13.83 8.36 3.18
N ILE A 311 -13.05 7.29 3.38
CA ILE A 311 -12.87 6.22 2.38
C ILE A 311 -14.20 5.55 2.00
N GLY A 312 -15.16 5.49 2.91
CA GLY A 312 -16.51 5.00 2.66
C GLY A 312 -17.31 5.79 1.62
N GLU A 313 -16.90 7.02 1.27
CA GLU A 313 -17.53 7.75 0.16
C GLU A 313 -17.14 7.21 -1.23
N VAL A 314 -16.08 6.40 -1.29
CA VAL A 314 -15.55 5.83 -2.55
C VAL A 314 -15.43 4.31 -2.53
N GLN A 315 -15.69 3.68 -1.39
CA GLN A 315 -15.57 2.24 -1.20
C GLN A 315 -16.81 1.68 -0.51
N ALA A 316 -17.50 0.76 -1.17
CA ALA A 316 -18.58 0.00 -0.53
C ALA A 316 -17.97 -1.00 0.46
N SER A 317 -18.35 -0.87 1.73
CA SER A 317 -17.88 -1.71 2.83
C SER A 317 -18.91 -1.75 3.94
N ILE A 318 -18.51 -2.23 5.13
CA ILE A 318 -19.34 -2.24 6.34
C ILE A 318 -18.70 -1.27 7.33
N TRP A 319 -19.49 -0.35 7.85
CA TRP A 319 -19.08 0.69 8.78
C TRP A 319 -19.89 0.60 10.07
N PRO A 320 -19.34 1.02 11.23
CA PRO A 320 -20.13 1.15 12.45
C PRO A 320 -21.38 2.02 12.21
N GLN A 321 -22.53 1.60 12.73
CA GLN A 321 -23.79 2.29 12.48
C GLN A 321 -23.78 3.75 12.94
N GLU A 322 -23.12 4.02 14.06
CA GLU A 322 -22.92 5.37 14.59
C GLU A 322 -22.15 6.29 13.62
N THR A 323 -21.10 5.77 12.96
CA THR A 323 -20.36 6.49 11.91
C THR A 323 -21.26 6.79 10.72
N VAL A 324 -22.02 5.80 10.23
CA VAL A 324 -22.97 5.99 9.12
C VAL A 324 -24.01 7.06 9.44
N ASP A 325 -24.56 7.04 10.64
CA ASP A 325 -25.58 7.99 11.05
C ASP A 325 -25.03 9.40 11.25
N ALA A 326 -23.84 9.52 11.82
CA ALA A 326 -23.16 10.80 12.01
C ALA A 326 -22.82 11.50 10.68
N PHE A 327 -22.35 10.73 9.69
CA PHE A 327 -22.04 11.24 8.34
C PHE A 327 -23.31 11.59 7.58
N ARG A 328 -24.34 10.73 7.63
CA ARG A 328 -25.63 10.98 7.00
C ARG A 328 -26.33 12.23 7.54
N ALA A 329 -26.24 12.48 8.83
CA ALA A 329 -26.80 13.69 9.46
C ALA A 329 -26.18 15.00 8.92
N GLN A 330 -24.97 14.92 8.35
CA GLN A 330 -24.27 16.04 7.72
C GLN A 330 -24.35 16.02 6.19
N GLY A 331 -25.20 15.14 5.62
CA GLY A 331 -25.41 15.04 4.17
C GLY A 331 -24.32 14.25 3.42
N VAL A 332 -23.48 13.51 4.12
CA VAL A 332 -22.45 12.63 3.53
C VAL A 332 -22.92 11.19 3.58
N CYS A 333 -22.85 10.50 2.42
CA CYS A 333 -23.24 9.10 2.32
C CYS A 333 -21.99 8.22 2.25
N LEU A 334 -21.90 7.24 3.14
CA LEU A 334 -20.97 6.13 3.05
C LEU A 334 -21.60 4.99 2.26
N LEU A 335 -20.85 4.41 1.32
CA LEU A 335 -21.31 3.35 0.41
C LEU A 335 -21.36 2.00 1.09
#